data_646f108fb4fb1afe99fe4fd3046b93bf
#
_entry.id   646f108fb4fb1afe99fe4fd3046b93bf
#
_cell.length_a   1.000
_cell.length_b   1.000
_cell.length_c   1.000
_cell.angle_alpha   90.00
_cell.angle_beta   90.00
_cell.angle_gamma   90.00
#
_symmetry.space_group_name_H-M   'P 1'
#
loop_
_entity.id
_entity.type
_entity.pdbx_description
1 polymer ?
#
loop_
_entity_poly.entity_id
_entity_poly.type
_entity_poly.pdbx_seq_one_letter_code
_entity_poly.pdbx_strand_id
1 'polypeptide(L)'
;MNTPDRAFTRRLDLTTLQLFVAVCERGSIGKAAETEFMAPSAVSKRLSDLEAAVGTPLLMRHARGVTPTPAGQSLLHHARSVLFSLDKMQGELSEYADGVRGHVRVHANISATVQFLPEDLGAFIRAHDAIKIDLEEHLSTEVLRAVQE
;
A
#
# COMPACT_ATOMS: atom_id res chain seq x y z
N MET A 1 25.73 3.93 8.31
CA MET A 1 24.37 3.37 8.46
C MET A 1 23.55 4.40 9.24
N ASN A 2 22.71 5.16 8.54
CA ASN A 2 21.93 6.23 9.18
C ASN A 2 20.87 5.58 10.06
N THR A 3 20.95 5.77 11.36
CA THR A 3 19.90 5.34 12.31
C THR A 3 18.62 6.07 11.89
N PRO A 4 17.50 5.35 11.57
CA PRO A 4 16.26 6.03 11.21
C PRO A 4 15.89 7.00 12.33
N ASP A 5 15.54 8.22 11.95
CA ASP A 5 15.11 9.25 12.92
C ASP A 5 13.83 8.73 13.62
N ARG A 6 14.01 8.17 14.81
CA ARG A 6 12.92 7.65 15.64
C ARG A 6 11.87 8.71 15.96
N ALA A 7 12.23 9.99 15.89
CA ALA A 7 11.30 11.09 16.09
C ALA A 7 10.34 11.21 14.89
N PHE A 8 10.80 11.04 13.66
CA PHE A 8 9.98 11.00 12.46
C PHE A 8 8.98 9.85 12.52
N THR A 9 9.46 8.61 12.75
CA THR A 9 8.62 7.42 12.81
C THR A 9 7.52 7.49 13.90
N ARG A 10 7.82 8.14 15.04
CA ARG A 10 6.84 8.33 16.11
C ARG A 10 5.76 9.37 15.80
N ARG A 11 6.02 10.30 14.88
CA ARG A 11 5.07 11.35 14.48
C ARG A 11 4.25 10.94 13.25
N LEU A 12 4.69 9.93 12.53
CA LEU A 12 4.04 9.41 11.34
C LEU A 12 3.17 8.20 11.73
N ASP A 13 1.88 8.41 11.95
CA ASP A 13 0.93 7.33 12.20
C ASP A 13 0.21 6.90 10.91
N LEU A 14 -0.26 5.64 10.89
CA LEU A 14 -0.90 5.04 9.73
C LEU A 14 -2.20 5.75 9.35
N THR A 15 -2.97 6.21 10.31
CA THR A 15 -4.21 6.96 10.06
C THR A 15 -3.90 8.25 9.29
N THR A 16 -2.83 8.95 9.68
CA THR A 16 -2.40 10.17 8.97
C THR A 16 -1.92 9.87 7.55
N LEU A 17 -1.24 8.73 7.31
CA LEU A 17 -0.88 8.29 5.96
C LEU A 17 -2.13 7.96 5.12
N GLN A 18 -3.10 7.24 5.67
CA GLN A 18 -4.37 6.94 4.99
C GLN A 18 -5.11 8.21 4.60
N LEU A 19 -5.24 9.16 5.54
CA LEU A 19 -5.86 10.46 5.28
C LEU A 19 -5.12 11.24 4.19
N PHE A 20 -3.80 11.24 4.21
CA PHE A 20 -3.01 11.92 3.19
C PHE A 20 -3.24 11.31 1.80
N VAL A 21 -3.23 9.98 1.67
CA VAL A 21 -3.54 9.27 0.43
C VAL A 21 -4.96 9.61 -0.03
N ALA A 22 -5.97 9.51 0.85
CA ALA A 22 -7.37 9.81 0.54
C ALA A 22 -7.55 11.26 0.05
N VAL A 23 -6.88 12.24 0.68
CA VAL A 23 -6.94 13.65 0.25
C VAL A 23 -6.29 13.85 -1.11
N CYS A 24 -5.16 13.22 -1.39
CA CYS A 24 -4.50 13.28 -2.70
C CYS A 24 -5.37 12.67 -3.81
N GLU A 25 -6.02 11.55 -3.56
CA GLU A 25 -6.87 10.84 -4.53
C GLU A 25 -8.19 11.57 -4.79
N ARG A 26 -8.80 12.11 -3.74
CA ARG A 26 -10.07 12.86 -3.85
C ARG A 26 -9.90 14.30 -4.30
N GLY A 27 -8.68 14.84 -4.21
CA GLY A 27 -8.39 16.24 -4.48
C GLY A 27 -9.11 17.21 -3.53
N SER A 28 -9.61 16.74 -2.38
CA SER A 28 -10.43 17.52 -1.46
C SER A 28 -10.35 16.97 -0.03
N ILE A 29 -10.05 17.84 0.92
CA ILE A 29 -10.06 17.50 2.36
C ILE A 29 -11.48 17.12 2.82
N GLY A 30 -12.49 17.85 2.36
CA GLY A 30 -13.90 17.58 2.73
C GLY A 30 -14.35 16.20 2.28
N LYS A 31 -14.12 15.85 1.01
CA LYS A 31 -14.50 14.53 0.46
C LYS A 31 -13.73 13.38 1.12
N ALA A 32 -12.46 13.58 1.42
CA ALA A 32 -11.67 12.59 2.15
C ALA A 32 -12.19 12.41 3.58
N ALA A 33 -12.49 13.52 4.26
CA ALA A 33 -13.05 13.49 5.63
C ALA A 33 -14.39 12.75 5.70
N GLU A 34 -15.26 12.93 4.74
CA GLU A 34 -16.53 12.19 4.62
C GLU A 34 -16.29 10.68 4.46
N THR A 35 -15.36 10.29 3.60
CA THR A 35 -15.02 8.87 3.36
C THR A 35 -14.41 8.22 4.60
N GLU A 36 -13.58 8.95 5.33
CA GLU A 36 -12.87 8.46 6.52
C GLU A 36 -13.65 8.70 7.81
N PHE A 37 -14.91 9.15 7.73
CA PHE A 37 -15.79 9.41 8.86
C PHE A 37 -15.19 10.36 9.91
N MET A 38 -14.49 11.38 9.46
CA MET A 38 -13.81 12.36 10.31
C MET A 38 -14.28 13.79 10.03
N ALA A 39 -14.12 14.67 11.04
CA ALA A 39 -14.36 16.09 10.83
C ALA A 39 -13.27 16.71 9.90
N PRO A 40 -13.63 17.53 8.89
CA PRO A 40 -12.67 18.15 8.00
C PRO A 40 -11.56 18.95 8.71
N SER A 41 -11.90 19.60 9.83
CA SER A 41 -10.94 20.31 10.67
C SER A 41 -9.89 19.39 11.31
N ALA A 42 -10.28 18.18 11.72
CA ALA A 42 -9.38 17.19 12.29
C ALA A 42 -8.44 16.65 11.20
N VAL A 43 -8.94 16.36 10.00
CA VAL A 43 -8.12 15.96 8.85
C VAL A 43 -7.12 17.06 8.50
N SER A 44 -7.59 18.31 8.37
CA SER A 44 -6.73 19.46 8.07
C SER A 44 -5.62 19.65 9.10
N LYS A 45 -5.94 19.49 10.39
CA LYS A 45 -4.96 19.59 11.49
C LYS A 45 -3.90 18.48 11.39
N ARG A 46 -4.32 17.22 11.21
CA ARG A 46 -3.37 16.08 11.07
C ARG A 46 -2.41 16.26 9.89
N LEU A 47 -2.92 16.75 8.76
CA LEU A 47 -2.09 17.01 7.57
C LEU A 47 -1.10 18.16 7.82
N SER A 48 -1.52 19.21 8.51
CA SER A 48 -0.60 20.31 8.90
C SER A 48 0.47 19.84 9.89
N ASP A 49 0.11 18.99 10.85
CA ASP A 49 1.05 18.39 11.80
C ASP A 49 2.05 17.45 11.07
N LEU A 50 1.59 16.73 10.03
CA LEU A 50 2.44 15.92 9.15
C LEU A 50 3.43 16.79 8.36
N GLU A 51 2.98 17.86 7.73
CA GLU A 51 3.84 18.82 7.02
C GLU A 51 4.90 19.43 7.94
N ALA A 52 4.51 19.79 9.16
CA ALA A 52 5.44 20.29 10.18
C ALA A 52 6.46 19.23 10.61
N ALA A 53 6.06 17.95 10.71
CA ALA A 53 6.96 16.84 11.04
C ALA A 53 7.98 16.54 9.94
N VAL A 54 7.55 16.65 8.66
CA VAL A 54 8.40 16.47 7.48
C VAL A 54 9.27 17.70 7.22
N GLY A 55 8.85 18.88 7.68
CA GLY A 55 9.55 20.15 7.48
C GLY A 55 9.39 20.76 6.09
N THR A 56 8.41 20.29 5.30
CA THR A 56 8.11 20.83 3.98
C THR A 56 6.62 20.70 3.65
N PRO A 57 6.03 21.62 2.87
CA PRO A 57 4.67 21.49 2.39
C PRO A 57 4.52 20.24 1.50
N LEU A 58 3.50 19.45 1.78
CA LEU A 58 3.15 18.23 1.02
C LEU A 58 1.95 18.45 0.11
N LEU A 59 1.12 19.44 0.43
CA LEU A 59 -0.11 19.76 -0.28
C LEU A 59 -0.15 21.22 -0.70
N MET A 60 -0.62 21.47 -1.90
CA MET A 60 -0.98 22.80 -2.42
C MET A 60 -2.49 22.95 -2.40
N ARG A 61 -2.98 24.00 -1.75
CA ARG A 61 -4.42 24.36 -1.73
C ARG A 61 -4.68 25.40 -2.80
N HIS A 62 -5.72 25.19 -3.59
CA HIS A 62 -6.17 26.11 -4.62
C HIS A 62 -7.72 26.14 -4.72
N ALA A 63 -8.28 27.05 -5.51
CA ALA A 63 -9.74 27.25 -5.58
C ALA A 63 -10.52 25.98 -5.99
N ARG A 64 -9.90 25.04 -6.70
CA ARG A 64 -10.54 23.80 -7.15
C ARG A 64 -10.28 22.61 -6.22
N GLY A 65 -9.53 22.79 -5.14
CA GLY A 65 -9.23 21.71 -4.18
C GLY A 65 -7.78 21.66 -3.73
N VAL A 66 -7.25 20.45 -3.63
CA VAL A 66 -5.92 20.18 -3.09
C VAL A 66 -5.15 19.25 -4.03
N THR A 67 -3.89 19.58 -4.31
CA THR A 67 -2.98 18.73 -5.09
C THR A 67 -1.66 18.52 -4.31
N PRO A 68 -1.00 17.36 -4.46
CA PRO A 68 0.29 17.13 -3.83
C PRO A 68 1.40 17.98 -4.46
N THR A 69 2.33 18.46 -3.62
CA THR A 69 3.61 19.04 -4.06
C THR A 69 4.55 17.94 -4.58
N PRO A 70 5.74 18.24 -5.16
CA PRO A 70 6.73 17.20 -5.49
C PRO A 70 7.12 16.33 -4.28
N ALA A 71 7.28 16.94 -3.10
CA ALA A 71 7.52 16.21 -1.85
C ALA A 71 6.30 15.37 -1.46
N GLY A 72 5.08 15.90 -1.66
CA GLY A 72 3.84 15.17 -1.48
C GLY A 72 3.69 13.98 -2.42
N GLN A 73 4.11 14.09 -3.67
CA GLN A 73 4.12 12.97 -4.62
C GLN A 73 5.05 11.84 -4.15
N SER A 74 6.25 12.20 -3.66
CA SER A 74 7.18 11.22 -3.09
C SER A 74 6.56 10.52 -1.87
N LEU A 75 5.97 11.28 -0.94
CA LEU A 75 5.30 10.70 0.21
C LEU A 75 4.11 9.81 -0.21
N LEU A 76 3.31 10.23 -1.19
CA LEU A 76 2.17 9.48 -1.70
C LEU A 76 2.58 8.10 -2.22
N HIS A 77 3.68 8.04 -2.99
CA HIS A 77 4.24 6.78 -3.47
C HIS A 77 4.62 5.84 -2.31
N HIS A 78 5.39 6.34 -1.34
CA HIS A 78 5.80 5.53 -0.18
C HIS A 78 4.64 5.18 0.74
N ALA A 79 3.69 6.10 0.96
CA ALA A 79 2.50 5.85 1.77
C ALA A 79 1.65 4.70 1.20
N ARG A 80 1.43 4.69 -0.11
CA ARG A 80 0.72 3.59 -0.80
C ARG A 80 1.43 2.26 -0.61
N SER A 81 2.75 2.22 -0.74
CA SER A 81 3.54 1.00 -0.55
C SER A 81 3.44 0.47 0.89
N VAL A 82 3.50 1.35 1.89
CA VAL A 82 3.34 0.98 3.30
C VAL A 82 1.95 0.44 3.57
N LEU A 83 0.90 1.12 3.12
CA LEU A 83 -0.49 0.69 3.30
C LEU A 83 -0.76 -0.65 2.61
N PHE A 84 -0.28 -0.83 1.38
CA PHE A 84 -0.36 -2.11 0.67
C PHE A 84 0.33 -3.24 1.44
N SER A 85 1.51 -2.99 2.01
CA SER A 85 2.23 -3.99 2.82
C SER A 85 1.46 -4.38 4.08
N LEU A 86 0.73 -3.44 4.70
CA LEU A 86 -0.14 -3.71 5.84
C LEU A 86 -1.36 -4.54 5.46
N ASP A 87 -2.01 -4.22 4.34
CA ASP A 87 -3.14 -5.00 3.83
C ASP A 87 -2.70 -6.44 3.51
N LYS A 88 -1.52 -6.60 2.90
CA LYS A 88 -0.92 -7.91 2.64
C LYS A 88 -0.64 -8.68 3.94
N MET A 89 -0.04 -8.03 4.94
CA MET A 89 0.20 -8.63 6.26
C MET A 89 -1.11 -9.07 6.91
N GLN A 90 -2.17 -8.26 6.85
CA GLN A 90 -3.48 -8.61 7.38
C GLN A 90 -4.05 -9.85 6.67
N GLY A 91 -3.96 -9.90 5.33
CA GLY A 91 -4.36 -11.05 4.54
C GLY A 91 -3.63 -12.32 4.97
N GLU A 92 -2.31 -12.27 5.05
CA GLU A 92 -1.47 -13.39 5.48
C GLU A 92 -1.83 -13.88 6.91
N LEU A 93 -2.04 -12.95 7.84
CA LEU A 93 -2.43 -13.31 9.22
C LEU A 93 -3.83 -13.92 9.30
N SER A 94 -4.77 -13.44 8.49
CA SER A 94 -6.13 -14.01 8.41
C SER A 94 -6.11 -15.46 7.94
N GLU A 95 -5.21 -15.82 7.03
CA GLU A 95 -5.03 -17.18 6.54
C GLU A 95 -4.64 -18.16 7.64
N TYR A 96 -3.77 -17.75 8.57
CA TYR A 96 -3.44 -18.55 9.76
C TYR A 96 -4.66 -18.78 10.66
N ALA A 97 -5.53 -17.78 10.79
CA ALA A 97 -6.77 -17.90 11.56
C ALA A 97 -7.78 -18.87 10.90
N ASP A 98 -7.82 -18.90 9.57
CA ASP A 98 -8.69 -19.76 8.77
C ASP A 98 -8.14 -21.19 8.60
N GLY A 99 -6.97 -21.51 9.20
CA GLY A 99 -6.39 -22.86 9.18
C GLY A 99 -5.70 -23.21 7.86
N VAL A 100 -5.36 -22.24 7.03
CA VAL A 100 -4.53 -22.42 5.82
C VAL A 100 -3.15 -22.95 6.25
N ARG A 101 -2.78 -24.13 5.72
CA ARG A 101 -1.55 -24.84 6.10
C ARG A 101 -0.33 -24.49 5.26
N GLY A 102 -0.50 -23.73 4.21
CA GLY A 102 0.60 -23.31 3.34
C GLY A 102 0.21 -22.15 2.44
N HIS A 103 1.20 -21.33 2.13
CA HIS A 103 1.09 -20.21 1.21
C HIS A 103 2.23 -20.27 0.20
N VAL A 104 1.90 -20.28 -1.07
CA VAL A 104 2.85 -20.30 -2.20
C VAL A 104 2.69 -19.02 -2.99
N ARG A 105 3.75 -18.23 -3.09
CA ARG A 105 3.80 -17.05 -3.93
C ARG A 105 4.47 -17.39 -5.26
N VAL A 106 3.77 -17.12 -6.36
CA VAL A 106 4.23 -17.40 -7.73
C VAL A 106 4.46 -16.08 -8.44
N HIS A 107 5.71 -15.78 -8.79
CA HIS A 107 6.04 -14.65 -9.64
C HIS A 107 6.18 -15.16 -11.08
N ALA A 108 5.41 -14.60 -11.99
CA ALA A 108 5.39 -15.03 -13.38
C ALA A 108 5.33 -13.83 -14.33
N ASN A 109 5.86 -14.00 -15.54
CA ASN A 109 5.66 -13.02 -16.59
C ASN A 109 4.29 -13.22 -17.28
N ILE A 110 3.86 -12.22 -18.06
CA ILE A 110 2.56 -12.22 -18.74
C ILE A 110 2.36 -13.47 -19.60
N SER A 111 3.40 -13.94 -20.29
CA SER A 111 3.30 -15.11 -21.16
C SER A 111 2.96 -16.38 -20.37
N ALA A 112 3.63 -16.61 -19.25
CA ALA A 112 3.35 -17.73 -18.37
C ALA A 112 1.95 -17.63 -17.74
N THR A 113 1.60 -16.44 -17.27
CA THR A 113 0.31 -16.15 -16.63
C THR A 113 -0.89 -16.40 -17.57
N VAL A 114 -0.72 -16.14 -18.88
CA VAL A 114 -1.82 -16.31 -19.85
C VAL A 114 -1.84 -17.71 -20.47
N GLN A 115 -0.68 -18.32 -20.73
CA GLN A 115 -0.60 -19.51 -21.57
C GLN A 115 -0.83 -20.83 -20.82
N PHE A 116 -0.22 -21.03 -19.66
CA PHE A 116 -0.25 -22.35 -19.00
C PHE A 116 -0.52 -22.31 -17.47
N LEU A 117 -0.13 -21.25 -16.78
CA LEU A 117 -0.32 -21.17 -15.32
C LEU A 117 -1.78 -21.33 -14.88
N PRO A 118 -2.80 -20.77 -15.53
CA PRO A 118 -4.19 -20.91 -15.08
C PRO A 118 -4.66 -22.37 -14.99
N GLU A 119 -4.28 -23.20 -15.94
CA GLU A 119 -4.65 -24.62 -15.96
C GLU A 119 -3.93 -25.40 -14.86
N ASP A 120 -2.60 -25.22 -14.76
CA ASP A 120 -1.75 -25.89 -13.76
C ASP A 120 -2.11 -25.46 -12.33
N LEU A 121 -2.27 -24.17 -12.09
CA LEU A 121 -2.69 -23.65 -10.78
C LEU A 121 -4.10 -24.09 -10.41
N GLY A 122 -5.04 -24.13 -11.36
CA GLY A 122 -6.37 -24.63 -11.15
C GLY A 122 -6.38 -26.12 -10.76
N ALA A 123 -5.53 -26.93 -11.36
CA ALA A 123 -5.36 -28.33 -10.99
C ALA A 123 -4.75 -28.48 -9.58
N PHE A 124 -3.72 -27.70 -9.29
CA PHE A 124 -3.05 -27.70 -7.99
C PHE A 124 -3.98 -27.28 -6.84
N ILE A 125 -4.72 -26.18 -7.00
CA ILE A 125 -5.68 -25.69 -5.98
C ILE A 125 -6.75 -26.73 -5.67
N ARG A 126 -7.26 -27.43 -6.70
CA ARG A 126 -8.24 -28.52 -6.49
C ARG A 126 -7.68 -29.72 -5.73
N ALA A 127 -6.37 -29.98 -5.85
CA ALA A 127 -5.70 -31.09 -5.18
C ALA A 127 -5.23 -30.73 -3.75
N HIS A 128 -5.09 -29.44 -3.45
CA HIS A 128 -4.48 -28.93 -2.22
C HIS A 128 -5.30 -27.76 -1.65
N ASP A 129 -6.47 -28.03 -1.12
CA ASP A 129 -7.44 -27.05 -0.60
C ASP A 129 -6.93 -26.24 0.62
N ALA A 130 -5.93 -26.76 1.34
CA ALA A 130 -5.29 -26.10 2.47
C ALA A 130 -4.09 -25.22 2.06
N ILE A 131 -3.81 -25.07 0.76
CA ILE A 131 -2.70 -24.23 0.27
C ILE A 131 -3.27 -23.08 -0.52
N LYS A 132 -2.88 -21.86 -0.14
CA LYS A 132 -3.20 -20.66 -0.90
C LYS A 132 -2.09 -20.33 -1.88
N ILE A 133 -2.47 -19.90 -3.09
CA ILE A 133 -1.56 -19.43 -4.11
C ILE A 133 -1.80 -17.95 -4.37
N ASP A 134 -0.74 -17.18 -4.30
CA ASP A 134 -0.66 -15.77 -4.70
C ASP A 134 0.10 -15.68 -6.02
N LEU A 135 -0.57 -15.30 -7.10
CA LEU A 135 0.04 -15.12 -8.40
C LEU A 135 0.30 -13.64 -8.66
N GLU A 136 1.57 -13.27 -8.77
CA GLU A 136 1.99 -11.90 -9.07
C GLU A 136 2.62 -11.83 -10.46
N GLU A 137 2.12 -10.91 -11.31
CA GLU A 137 2.69 -10.65 -12.62
C GLU A 137 3.87 -9.68 -12.51
N HIS A 138 5.01 -10.06 -13.04
CA HIS A 138 6.24 -9.28 -13.06
C HIS A 138 6.95 -9.34 -14.41
N LEU A 139 7.83 -8.38 -14.67
CA LEU A 139 8.74 -8.48 -15.81
C LEU A 139 9.72 -9.65 -15.60
N SER A 140 10.13 -10.30 -16.69
CA SER A 140 11.03 -11.46 -16.62
C SER A 140 12.33 -11.19 -15.86
N THR A 141 12.86 -9.96 -15.94
CA THR A 141 14.03 -9.51 -15.18
C THR A 141 13.78 -9.44 -13.68
N GLU A 142 12.58 -9.10 -13.27
CA GLU A 142 12.17 -9.03 -11.85
C GLU A 142 11.93 -10.43 -11.28
N VAL A 143 11.32 -11.32 -12.08
CA VAL A 143 11.16 -12.74 -11.71
C VAL A 143 12.51 -13.38 -11.43
N LEU A 144 13.50 -13.16 -12.32
CA LEU A 144 14.86 -13.69 -12.14
C LEU A 144 15.54 -13.15 -10.87
N ARG A 145 15.33 -11.88 -10.56
CA ARG A 145 15.88 -11.27 -9.33
C ARG A 145 15.24 -11.84 -8.07
N ALA A 146 13.94 -12.06 -8.07
CA ALA A 146 13.20 -12.60 -6.91
C ALA A 146 13.60 -14.06 -6.57
N VAL A 147 14.20 -14.81 -7.51
CA VAL A 147 14.72 -16.17 -7.26
C VAL A 147 16.13 -16.14 -6.67
N GLN A 148 16.87 -15.02 -6.80
CA GLN A 148 18.25 -14.87 -6.33
C GLN A 148 18.35 -14.28 -4.91
N GLU A 149 17.27 -13.70 -4.40
CA GLU A 149 17.14 -13.14 -3.04
C GLU A 149 16.45 -14.12 -2.09
#